data_a9383bed11944082dd8ea8cf000792dd
#
_entry.id   a9383bed11944082dd8ea8cf000792dd
#
_cell.length_a   1.000
_cell.length_b   1.000
_cell.length_c   1.000
_cell.angle_alpha   90.00
_cell.angle_beta   90.00
_cell.angle_gamma   90.00
#
_symmetry.space_group_name_H-M   'P 1'
#
loop_
_entity.id
_entity.type
_entity.pdbx_description
1 polymer ?
#
loop_
_entity_poly.entity_id
_entity_poly.type
_entity_poly.pdbx_seq_one_letter_code
_entity_poly.pdbx_strand_id
1 'polypeptide(L)'
;MNIRNEYMGRVEQKETGTILWLTGWSMTDAVFNSLRQRLPDYQHLSLDYSVASTPEDMLDLVETTVNRLSRAVRSNRLDEGAAHGDIGMPELFHVPKGTCGENVPRAPLLISGWSLGAVLALGLAAKGYADGLVLFSATARFVREKKERSLGVHDAYVRQIMRDIAKERPDVESRFRKMMFTVREWETGYADRLPPAGCWTPEALLAGLQILRHEDYLSDLARIECPVLLFHGHEDKICPYDAGVELLDRLPLARLVTLNDGGHAAFLGNEVRIEKEWRRWWHEYKQELG
;
A
#
# COMPACT_ATOMS: atom_id res chain seq x y z
N MET A 1 -8.06 13.21 55.59
CA MET A 1 -8.84 12.79 54.41
C MET A 1 -7.96 12.90 53.20
N ASN A 2 -7.27 11.78 52.86
CA ASN A 2 -6.23 11.73 51.81
C ASN A 2 -6.89 11.41 50.48
N ILE A 3 -6.84 12.36 49.53
CA ILE A 3 -7.19 12.11 48.15
C ILE A 3 -5.90 11.65 47.45
N ARG A 4 -5.77 10.35 47.21
CA ARG A 4 -4.74 9.80 46.34
C ARG A 4 -5.13 10.13 44.89
N ASN A 5 -4.37 11.00 44.27
CA ASN A 5 -4.34 11.17 42.82
C ASN A 5 -3.74 9.91 42.20
N GLU A 6 -4.57 9.05 41.64
CA GLU A 6 -4.13 8.00 40.73
C GLU A 6 -3.76 8.64 39.39
N TYR A 7 -2.48 8.97 39.23
CA TYR A 7 -1.88 9.12 37.91
C TYR A 7 -1.87 7.74 37.26
N MET A 8 -2.88 7.44 36.45
CA MET A 8 -2.79 6.35 35.46
C MET A 8 -1.71 6.78 34.45
N GLY A 9 -0.52 6.21 34.61
CA GLY A 9 0.58 6.34 33.66
C GLY A 9 0.07 5.89 32.29
N ARG A 10 0.13 6.78 31.30
CA ARG A 10 0.11 6.38 29.90
C ARG A 10 1.27 5.42 29.73
N VAL A 11 0.98 4.14 29.52
CA VAL A 11 1.95 3.19 28.99
C VAL A 11 2.31 3.75 27.60
N GLU A 12 3.50 4.29 27.45
CA GLU A 12 4.04 4.63 26.13
C GLU A 12 4.02 3.33 25.32
N GLN A 13 3.08 3.21 24.38
CA GLN A 13 3.07 2.10 23.44
C GLN A 13 4.32 2.28 22.56
N LYS A 14 5.30 1.41 22.78
CA LYS A 14 6.52 1.39 21.98
C LYS A 14 6.12 1.06 20.55
N GLU A 15 6.37 1.99 19.62
CA GLU A 15 6.06 1.78 18.20
C GLU A 15 6.74 0.51 17.67
N THR A 16 5.97 -0.31 16.96
CA THR A 16 6.46 -1.60 16.43
C THR A 16 7.13 -1.44 15.07
N GLY A 17 7.03 -0.28 14.44
CA GLY A 17 7.63 0.06 13.16
C GLY A 17 6.90 1.18 12.42
N THR A 18 7.35 1.47 11.22
CA THR A 18 6.72 2.45 10.32
C THR A 18 6.04 1.70 9.16
N ILE A 19 4.82 2.09 8.83
CA ILE A 19 4.10 1.62 7.65
C ILE A 19 3.95 2.77 6.67
N LEU A 20 4.51 2.60 5.47
CA LEU A 20 4.25 3.49 4.33
C LEU A 20 3.09 2.94 3.51
N TRP A 21 2.05 3.74 3.30
CA TRP A 21 0.86 3.38 2.54
C TRP A 21 0.91 3.96 1.13
N LEU A 22 0.78 3.09 0.12
CA LEU A 22 0.71 3.44 -1.30
C LEU A 22 -0.68 3.07 -1.84
N THR A 23 -1.41 4.07 -2.31
CA THR A 23 -2.81 3.93 -2.72
C THR A 23 -2.96 3.30 -4.11
N GLY A 24 -4.18 2.85 -4.42
CA GLY A 24 -4.58 2.49 -5.77
C GLY A 24 -4.80 3.71 -6.68
N TRP A 25 -4.92 3.46 -7.96
CA TRP A 25 -5.21 4.46 -8.98
C TRP A 25 -6.51 5.23 -8.67
N SER A 26 -6.49 6.56 -8.81
CA SER A 26 -7.63 7.47 -8.54
C SER A 26 -8.11 7.50 -7.08
N MET A 27 -7.32 7.00 -6.12
CA MET A 27 -7.73 6.90 -4.71
C MET A 27 -6.95 7.85 -3.82
N THR A 28 -7.56 8.21 -2.68
CA THR A 28 -6.88 8.90 -1.57
C THR A 28 -6.39 7.87 -0.55
N ASP A 29 -5.43 8.27 0.27
CA ASP A 29 -4.91 7.48 1.38
C ASP A 29 -5.94 7.25 2.51
N ALA A 30 -7.03 8.03 2.53
CA ALA A 30 -8.16 7.84 3.44
C ALA A 30 -8.78 6.44 3.35
N VAL A 31 -8.58 5.73 2.23
CA VAL A 31 -9.03 4.34 2.05
C VAL A 31 -8.45 3.40 3.11
N PHE A 32 -7.30 3.72 3.69
CA PHE A 32 -6.64 2.92 4.73
C PHE A 32 -6.95 3.35 6.17
N ASN A 33 -7.78 4.38 6.40
CA ASN A 33 -8.01 4.92 7.73
C ASN A 33 -8.50 3.88 8.75
N SER A 34 -9.41 2.98 8.33
CA SER A 34 -9.91 1.92 9.20
C SER A 34 -8.82 0.90 9.58
N LEU A 35 -7.88 0.59 8.68
CA LEU A 35 -6.74 -0.26 8.98
C LEU A 35 -5.73 0.43 9.90
N ARG A 36 -5.43 1.72 9.66
CA ARG A 36 -4.54 2.52 10.52
C ARG A 36 -5.02 2.57 11.97
N GLN A 37 -6.34 2.77 12.17
CA GLN A 37 -6.94 2.78 13.50
C GLN A 37 -6.79 1.43 14.24
N ARG A 38 -6.64 0.32 13.52
CA ARG A 38 -6.43 -1.01 14.09
C ARG A 38 -4.98 -1.37 14.35
N LEU A 39 -4.07 -0.60 13.82
CA LEU A 39 -2.62 -0.76 13.97
C LEU A 39 -1.99 0.46 14.66
N PRO A 40 -2.53 0.90 15.83
CA PRO A 40 -2.11 2.16 16.48
C PRO A 40 -0.68 2.12 17.03
N ASP A 41 -0.07 0.95 17.08
CA ASP A 41 1.29 0.68 17.52
C ASP A 41 2.33 0.86 16.39
N TYR A 42 1.92 1.28 15.20
CA TYR A 42 2.79 1.64 14.10
C TYR A 42 2.73 3.14 13.80
N GLN A 43 3.84 3.71 13.36
CA GLN A 43 3.83 5.00 12.70
C GLN A 43 3.26 4.85 11.29
N HIS A 44 2.29 5.68 10.91
CA HIS A 44 1.65 5.64 9.59
C HIS A 44 2.07 6.82 8.74
N LEU A 45 2.64 6.52 7.59
CA LEU A 45 2.99 7.51 6.57
C LEU A 45 2.22 7.20 5.28
N SER A 46 1.91 8.23 4.51
CA SER A 46 1.35 8.10 3.17
C SER A 46 2.12 8.96 2.21
N LEU A 47 2.19 8.52 0.97
CA LEU A 47 2.77 9.29 -0.10
C LEU A 47 1.67 9.66 -1.11
N ASP A 48 1.56 10.95 -1.37
CA ASP A 48 0.66 11.46 -2.39
C ASP A 48 1.43 11.66 -3.72
N TYR A 49 1.06 10.89 -4.71
CA TYR A 49 1.56 10.97 -6.09
C TYR A 49 0.46 11.36 -7.08
N SER A 50 -0.65 11.89 -6.57
CA SER A 50 -1.82 12.30 -7.38
C SER A 50 -1.58 13.54 -8.25
N VAL A 51 -0.42 14.18 -8.12
CA VAL A 51 -0.02 15.39 -8.87
C VAL A 51 1.18 15.14 -9.81
N ALA A 52 1.67 13.91 -9.90
CA ALA A 52 2.78 13.56 -10.79
C ALA A 52 2.39 13.80 -12.26
N SER A 53 3.27 14.40 -13.04
CA SER A 53 2.99 14.79 -14.43
C SER A 53 3.27 13.66 -15.43
N THR A 54 4.21 12.77 -15.11
CA THR A 54 4.62 11.65 -15.96
C THR A 54 4.80 10.36 -15.13
N PRO A 55 4.86 9.19 -15.77
CA PRO A 55 5.22 7.94 -15.08
C PRO A 55 6.58 8.05 -14.37
N GLU A 56 7.56 8.64 -15.02
CA GLU A 56 8.92 8.85 -14.51
C GLU A 56 8.88 9.73 -13.25
N ASP A 57 8.15 10.86 -13.28
CA ASP A 57 7.97 11.73 -12.12
C ASP A 57 7.33 10.97 -10.94
N MET A 58 6.34 10.11 -11.21
CA MET A 58 5.67 9.31 -10.18
C MET A 58 6.62 8.28 -9.56
N LEU A 59 7.36 7.56 -10.40
CA LEU A 59 8.34 6.56 -9.95
C LEU A 59 9.49 7.22 -9.17
N ASP A 60 10.04 8.33 -9.66
CA ASP A 60 11.12 9.08 -9.01
C ASP A 60 10.68 9.68 -7.66
N LEU A 61 9.47 10.22 -7.60
CA LEU A 61 8.89 10.72 -6.35
C LEU A 61 8.79 9.61 -5.30
N VAL A 62 8.24 8.47 -5.69
CA VAL A 62 8.06 7.31 -4.80
C VAL A 62 9.42 6.77 -4.36
N GLU A 63 10.35 6.55 -5.28
CA GLU A 63 11.67 6.00 -4.97
C GLU A 63 12.51 6.94 -4.10
N THR A 64 12.57 8.23 -4.46
CA THR A 64 13.35 9.23 -3.71
C THR A 64 12.81 9.36 -2.28
N THR A 65 11.49 9.38 -2.11
CA THR A 65 10.86 9.48 -0.79
C THR A 65 11.16 8.25 0.05
N VAL A 66 11.01 7.06 -0.51
CA VAL A 66 11.26 5.81 0.22
C VAL A 66 12.74 5.62 0.55
N ASN A 67 13.64 6.00 -0.35
CA ASN A 67 15.08 5.98 -0.08
C ASN A 67 15.45 6.87 1.11
N ARG A 68 14.90 8.11 1.17
CA ARG A 68 15.10 9.02 2.31
C ARG A 68 14.52 8.43 3.59
N LEU A 69 13.29 7.92 3.54
CA LEU A 69 12.62 7.30 4.67
C LEU A 69 13.39 6.06 5.19
N SER A 70 13.80 5.18 4.31
CA SER A 70 14.58 3.98 4.66
C SER A 70 15.91 4.35 5.35
N ARG A 71 16.59 5.41 4.87
CA ARG A 71 17.81 5.92 5.51
C ARG A 71 17.52 6.52 6.89
N ALA A 72 16.43 7.29 7.02
CA ALA A 72 16.05 7.93 8.28
C ALA A 72 15.67 6.87 9.33
N VAL A 73 14.87 5.87 8.97
CA VAL A 73 14.51 4.74 9.82
C VAL A 73 15.76 3.94 10.22
N ARG A 74 16.70 3.71 9.26
CA ARG A 74 17.96 2.98 9.51
C ARG A 74 18.94 3.74 10.42
N SER A 75 18.87 5.06 10.47
CA SER A 75 19.75 5.91 11.28
C SER A 75 19.17 6.34 12.62
N ASN A 76 17.98 5.89 13.00
CA ASN A 76 17.19 6.40 14.15
C ASN A 76 17.01 7.93 14.16
N ARG A 77 17.06 8.59 12.98
CA ARG A 77 17.03 10.08 12.85
C ARG A 77 15.65 10.64 12.47
N LEU A 78 14.59 9.84 12.54
CA LEU A 78 13.24 10.37 12.25
C LEU A 78 12.83 11.48 13.23
N ASP A 79 13.41 11.48 14.45
CA ASP A 79 13.08 12.44 15.50
C ASP A 79 13.83 13.78 15.43
N GLU A 80 14.98 13.86 14.74
CA GLU A 80 15.84 15.05 14.76
C GLU A 80 15.67 16.00 13.56
N GLY A 81 15.16 15.53 12.44
CA GLY A 81 15.15 16.29 11.16
C GLY A 81 13.85 16.97 10.78
N ALA A 82 12.73 16.57 11.36
CA ALA A 82 11.41 17.12 11.00
C ALA A 82 11.10 18.47 11.68
N ALA A 83 11.91 18.89 12.67
CA ALA A 83 11.68 20.11 13.44
C ALA A 83 12.41 21.35 12.87
N HIS A 84 13.39 21.19 12.00
CA HIS A 84 14.13 22.33 11.41
C HIS A 84 14.37 22.08 9.91
N GLY A 85 13.77 22.93 9.10
CA GLY A 85 13.70 23.14 7.67
C GLY A 85 14.87 22.86 6.73
N ASP A 86 15.73 21.88 7.01
CA ASP A 86 16.95 21.64 6.23
C ASP A 86 16.93 20.32 5.40
N ILE A 87 15.87 19.51 5.56
CA ILE A 87 15.57 18.42 4.63
C ILE A 87 14.31 18.89 3.89
N GLY A 88 14.44 19.39 2.66
CA GLY A 88 13.33 19.82 1.80
C GLY A 88 12.29 18.72 1.55
N MET A 89 11.68 18.22 2.64
CA MET A 89 10.51 17.38 2.63
C MET A 89 9.30 18.29 2.43
N PRO A 90 8.47 18.08 1.41
CA PRO A 90 7.21 18.79 1.31
C PRO A 90 6.39 18.55 2.58
N GLU A 91 5.49 19.47 2.96
CA GLU A 91 4.59 19.44 4.13
C GLU A 91 3.68 18.19 4.24
N LEU A 92 4.00 17.13 3.53
CA LEU A 92 3.25 15.87 3.33
C LEU A 92 3.37 14.88 4.49
N PHE A 93 4.24 15.14 5.49
CA PHE A 93 4.43 14.20 6.59
C PHE A 93 4.07 14.84 7.94
N HIS A 94 3.00 14.36 8.55
CA HIS A 94 2.69 14.69 9.94
C HIS A 94 3.38 13.67 10.85
N VAL A 95 4.50 14.06 11.49
CA VAL A 95 5.26 13.22 12.42
C VAL A 95 4.94 13.65 13.85
N PRO A 96 4.42 12.77 14.73
CA PRO A 96 4.29 13.06 16.16
C PRO A 96 5.68 13.08 16.83
N LYS A 97 5.92 14.02 17.75
CA LYS A 97 7.18 14.16 18.51
C LYS A 97 7.30 13.05 19.58
N GLY A 98 8.36 12.24 19.51
CA GLY A 98 8.74 11.24 20.52
C GLY A 98 10.22 11.32 20.88
N THR A 99 10.59 10.92 22.10
CA THR A 99 11.90 11.11 22.74
C THR A 99 12.94 10.07 22.29
N CYS A 100 14.15 10.55 21.99
CA CYS A 100 15.30 9.74 21.58
C CYS A 100 15.99 9.07 22.80
N GLY A 101 16.29 7.75 22.70
CA GLY A 101 17.12 6.97 23.63
C GLY A 101 18.14 6.16 22.86
N GLU A 102 19.42 6.27 23.24
CA GLU A 102 20.51 5.45 22.71
C GLU A 102 20.27 3.96 23.00
N ASN A 103 20.33 3.08 21.95
CA ASN A 103 20.08 1.62 21.96
C ASN A 103 18.61 1.15 21.77
N VAL A 104 17.77 1.87 21.03
CA VAL A 104 16.49 1.30 20.59
C VAL A 104 16.74 0.40 19.36
N PRO A 105 16.26 -0.87 19.35
CA PRO A 105 16.32 -1.71 18.15
C PRO A 105 15.69 -0.98 16.98
N ARG A 106 16.34 -1.04 15.81
CA ARG A 106 15.87 -0.41 14.56
C ARG A 106 14.41 -0.80 14.31
N ALA A 107 13.54 0.20 14.22
CA ALA A 107 12.16 -0.02 13.85
C ALA A 107 12.06 -0.40 12.35
N PRO A 108 11.31 -1.46 11.97
CA PRO A 108 11.20 -1.88 10.57
C PRO A 108 10.37 -0.89 9.75
N LEU A 109 10.73 -0.76 8.46
CA LEU A 109 9.92 -0.09 7.45
C LEU A 109 9.10 -1.12 6.67
N LEU A 110 7.80 -1.16 6.94
CA LEU A 110 6.84 -1.93 6.14
C LEU A 110 6.29 -1.05 5.03
N ILE A 111 6.18 -1.58 3.82
CA ILE A 111 5.51 -0.90 2.71
C ILE A 111 4.19 -1.63 2.45
N SER A 112 3.09 -0.89 2.53
CA SER A 112 1.77 -1.41 2.23
C SER A 112 1.24 -0.79 0.94
N GLY A 113 0.87 -1.62 -0.03
CA GLY A 113 0.41 -1.16 -1.33
C GLY A 113 -0.90 -1.81 -1.76
N TRP A 114 -1.76 -1.04 -2.42
CA TRP A 114 -2.98 -1.53 -3.03
C TRP A 114 -2.99 -1.26 -4.53
N SER A 115 -3.23 -2.29 -5.37
CA SER A 115 -3.38 -2.13 -6.82
C SER A 115 -2.15 -1.44 -7.45
N LEU A 116 -2.26 -0.26 -8.03
CA LEU A 116 -1.12 0.55 -8.49
C LEU A 116 -0.05 0.70 -7.39
N GLY A 117 -0.48 1.01 -6.17
CA GLY A 117 0.44 1.11 -5.03
C GLY A 117 1.15 -0.19 -4.71
N ALA A 118 0.55 -1.36 -5.00
CA ALA A 118 1.21 -2.65 -4.85
C ALA A 118 2.28 -2.88 -5.92
N VAL A 119 2.04 -2.45 -7.17
CA VAL A 119 3.05 -2.48 -8.25
C VAL A 119 4.25 -1.61 -7.86
N LEU A 120 4.00 -0.39 -7.37
CA LEU A 120 5.06 0.51 -6.88
C LEU A 120 5.83 -0.12 -5.69
N ALA A 121 5.13 -0.73 -4.75
CA ALA A 121 5.73 -1.41 -3.59
C ALA A 121 6.65 -2.58 -4.00
N LEU A 122 6.26 -3.37 -4.99
CA LEU A 122 7.10 -4.45 -5.53
C LEU A 122 8.40 -3.91 -6.15
N GLY A 123 8.31 -2.83 -6.93
CA GLY A 123 9.50 -2.17 -7.49
C GLY A 123 10.46 -1.64 -6.41
N LEU A 124 9.93 -1.10 -5.31
CA LEU A 124 10.73 -0.63 -4.18
C LEU A 124 11.38 -1.79 -3.41
N ALA A 125 10.65 -2.87 -3.18
CA ALA A 125 11.17 -4.05 -2.49
C ALA A 125 12.25 -4.76 -3.30
N ALA A 126 12.12 -4.84 -4.63
CA ALA A 126 13.16 -5.36 -5.52
C ALA A 126 14.48 -4.58 -5.44
N LYS A 127 14.42 -3.31 -5.00
CA LYS A 127 15.57 -2.43 -4.72
C LYS A 127 16.05 -2.49 -3.25
N GLY A 128 15.44 -3.34 -2.40
CA GLY A 128 15.83 -3.54 -1.01
C GLY A 128 15.39 -2.42 -0.04
N TYR A 129 14.38 -1.63 -0.39
CA TYR A 129 13.93 -0.52 0.47
C TYR A 129 12.97 -0.93 1.58
N ALA A 130 12.34 -2.11 1.51
CA ALA A 130 11.37 -2.59 2.48
C ALA A 130 11.96 -3.66 3.40
N ASP A 131 11.57 -3.64 4.68
CA ASP A 131 11.83 -4.72 5.63
C ASP A 131 10.67 -5.76 5.63
N GLY A 132 9.54 -5.42 5.03
CA GLY A 132 8.39 -6.29 4.78
C GLY A 132 7.36 -5.61 3.88
N LEU A 133 6.58 -6.41 3.14
CA LEU A 133 5.50 -5.94 2.28
C LEU A 133 4.15 -6.44 2.77
N VAL A 134 3.13 -5.59 2.69
CA VAL A 134 1.73 -6.00 2.82
C VAL A 134 0.96 -5.47 1.62
N LEU A 135 0.53 -6.38 0.76
CA LEU A 135 -0.03 -6.03 -0.55
C LEU A 135 -1.49 -6.45 -0.66
N PHE A 136 -2.31 -5.56 -1.19
CA PHE A 136 -3.73 -5.78 -1.45
C PHE A 136 -3.98 -5.80 -2.95
N SER A 137 -4.66 -6.84 -3.46
CA SER A 137 -5.05 -6.98 -4.87
C SER A 137 -3.88 -6.67 -5.81
N ALA A 138 -2.75 -7.35 -5.57
CA ALA A 138 -1.46 -7.08 -6.20
C ALA A 138 -1.22 -7.92 -7.46
N THR A 139 -0.42 -7.40 -8.36
CA THR A 139 0.16 -8.12 -9.49
C THR A 139 1.58 -7.58 -9.76
N ALA A 140 2.48 -8.42 -10.26
CA ALA A 140 3.80 -8.00 -10.71
C ALA A 140 3.78 -7.44 -12.14
N ARG A 141 2.77 -7.78 -12.94
CA ARG A 141 2.54 -7.28 -14.30
C ARG A 141 1.05 -7.23 -14.58
N PHE A 142 0.52 -6.03 -14.73
CA PHE A 142 -0.93 -5.83 -14.90
C PHE A 142 -1.42 -6.16 -16.32
N VAL A 143 -0.66 -5.74 -17.34
CA VAL A 143 -1.00 -6.02 -18.75
C VAL A 143 -0.43 -7.37 -19.17
N ARG A 144 -1.29 -8.22 -19.73
CA ARG A 144 -0.96 -9.60 -20.11
C ARG A 144 -1.31 -9.89 -21.57
N GLU A 145 -0.63 -10.86 -22.13
CA GLU A 145 -1.00 -11.41 -23.44
C GLU A 145 -2.33 -12.17 -23.38
N LYS A 146 -2.97 -12.36 -24.53
CA LYS A 146 -4.27 -13.03 -24.63
C LYS A 146 -4.31 -14.44 -23.98
N LYS A 147 -3.20 -15.17 -24.02
CA LYS A 147 -3.07 -16.51 -23.40
C LYS A 147 -2.98 -16.46 -21.86
N GLU A 148 -2.66 -15.30 -21.28
CA GLU A 148 -2.45 -15.09 -19.83
C GLU A 148 -3.56 -14.21 -19.21
N ARG A 149 -4.75 -14.18 -19.83
CA ARG A 149 -5.85 -13.29 -19.39
C ARG A 149 -6.40 -13.59 -17.98
N SER A 150 -6.12 -14.74 -17.43
CA SER A 150 -6.45 -15.07 -16.02
C SER A 150 -5.50 -14.36 -15.03
N LEU A 151 -4.37 -13.84 -15.50
CA LEU A 151 -3.33 -13.19 -14.68
C LEU A 151 -3.35 -11.65 -14.79
N GLY A 152 -4.17 -11.07 -15.65
CA GLY A 152 -4.25 -9.63 -15.83
C GLY A 152 -5.15 -9.19 -16.98
N VAL A 153 -5.01 -7.95 -17.40
CA VAL A 153 -5.86 -7.36 -18.44
C VAL A 153 -5.12 -7.23 -19.79
N HIS A 154 -5.89 -7.10 -20.86
CA HIS A 154 -5.31 -6.89 -22.20
C HIS A 154 -4.93 -5.41 -22.37
N ASP A 155 -3.81 -5.14 -23.06
CA ASP A 155 -3.30 -3.78 -23.33
C ASP A 155 -4.34 -2.83 -23.96
N ALA A 156 -5.18 -3.35 -24.87
CA ALA A 156 -6.23 -2.56 -25.50
C ALA A 156 -7.25 -2.00 -24.50
N TYR A 157 -7.48 -2.70 -23.38
CA TYR A 157 -8.38 -2.23 -22.31
C TYR A 157 -7.79 -1.01 -21.61
N VAL A 158 -6.52 -1.07 -21.21
CA VAL A 158 -5.84 0.07 -20.56
C VAL A 158 -5.78 1.28 -21.49
N ARG A 159 -5.42 1.06 -22.77
CA ARG A 159 -5.43 2.13 -23.78
C ARG A 159 -6.83 2.74 -23.99
N GLN A 160 -7.88 1.96 -23.86
CA GLN A 160 -9.25 2.49 -23.94
C GLN A 160 -9.54 3.40 -22.75
N ILE A 161 -9.21 2.98 -21.51
CA ILE A 161 -9.38 3.81 -20.31
C ILE A 161 -8.60 5.13 -20.47
N MET A 162 -7.35 5.07 -20.94
CA MET A 162 -6.54 6.29 -21.16
C MET A 162 -7.19 7.27 -22.15
N ARG A 163 -7.80 6.77 -23.23
CA ARG A 163 -8.54 7.63 -24.18
C ARG A 163 -9.82 8.20 -23.57
N ASP A 164 -10.50 7.40 -22.75
CA ASP A 164 -11.77 7.81 -22.15
C ASP A 164 -11.55 8.83 -21.02
N ILE A 165 -10.46 8.72 -20.25
CA ILE A 165 -10.08 9.72 -19.24
C ILE A 165 -9.97 11.13 -19.83
N ALA A 166 -9.41 11.25 -21.02
CA ALA A 166 -9.27 12.54 -21.68
C ALA A 166 -10.63 13.17 -22.12
N LYS A 167 -11.70 12.38 -22.18
CA LYS A 167 -13.00 12.80 -22.67
C LYS A 167 -14.08 12.87 -21.59
N GLU A 168 -14.12 11.83 -20.76
CA GLU A 168 -15.26 11.55 -19.84
C GLU A 168 -14.74 11.01 -18.49
N ARG A 169 -13.75 11.71 -17.92
CA ARG A 169 -13.09 11.30 -16.66
C ARG A 169 -14.08 10.87 -15.55
N PRO A 170 -15.15 11.62 -15.22
CA PRO A 170 -16.05 11.25 -14.13
C PRO A 170 -16.72 9.88 -14.36
N ASP A 171 -17.07 9.57 -15.60
CA ASP A 171 -17.72 8.30 -15.95
C ASP A 171 -16.72 7.13 -15.87
N VAL A 172 -15.47 7.35 -16.28
CA VAL A 172 -14.40 6.35 -16.17
C VAL A 172 -14.15 6.01 -14.70
N GLU A 173 -13.93 7.02 -13.86
CA GLU A 173 -13.70 6.83 -12.42
C GLU A 173 -14.92 6.17 -11.74
N SER A 174 -16.13 6.56 -12.09
CA SER A 174 -17.36 5.96 -11.57
C SER A 174 -17.48 4.48 -11.94
N ARG A 175 -17.25 4.12 -13.22
CA ARG A 175 -17.25 2.71 -13.67
C ARG A 175 -16.17 1.88 -12.98
N PHE A 176 -14.96 2.43 -12.86
CA PHE A 176 -13.84 1.78 -12.17
C PHE A 176 -14.19 1.50 -10.69
N ARG A 177 -14.72 2.49 -9.97
CA ARG A 177 -15.17 2.33 -8.58
C ARG A 177 -16.25 1.27 -8.42
N LYS A 178 -17.19 1.19 -9.35
CA LYS A 178 -18.22 0.14 -9.35
C LYS A 178 -17.63 -1.27 -9.54
N MET A 179 -16.61 -1.40 -10.38
CA MET A 179 -15.95 -2.69 -10.64
C MET A 179 -15.12 -3.22 -9.47
N MET A 180 -14.75 -2.37 -8.51
CA MET A 180 -13.96 -2.75 -7.33
C MET A 180 -14.67 -3.73 -6.40
N PHE A 181 -16.00 -3.77 -6.46
CA PHE A 181 -16.81 -4.51 -5.51
C PHE A 181 -17.63 -5.61 -6.19
N THR A 182 -17.83 -6.68 -5.45
CA THR A 182 -18.78 -7.75 -5.80
C THR A 182 -20.22 -7.29 -5.54
N VAL A 183 -21.19 -8.04 -6.06
CA VAL A 183 -22.61 -7.78 -5.76
C VAL A 183 -22.86 -7.82 -4.25
N ARG A 184 -22.27 -8.81 -3.57
CA ARG A 184 -22.42 -8.97 -2.12
C ARG A 184 -21.85 -7.78 -1.33
N GLU A 185 -20.69 -7.26 -1.74
CA GLU A 185 -20.08 -6.09 -1.09
C GLU A 185 -20.95 -4.83 -1.26
N TRP A 186 -21.66 -4.69 -2.38
CA TRP A 186 -22.66 -3.66 -2.58
C TRP A 186 -23.88 -3.86 -1.66
N GLU A 187 -24.42 -5.07 -1.60
CA GLU A 187 -25.60 -5.39 -0.77
C GLU A 187 -25.33 -5.23 0.73
N THR A 188 -24.09 -5.48 1.17
CA THR A 188 -23.67 -5.33 2.57
C THR A 188 -23.20 -3.93 2.94
N GLY A 189 -23.19 -2.97 1.98
CA GLY A 189 -22.76 -1.59 2.20
C GLY A 189 -21.24 -1.42 2.35
N TYR A 190 -20.43 -2.41 2.00
CA TYR A 190 -18.97 -2.26 2.05
C TYR A 190 -18.47 -1.27 1.00
N ALA A 191 -19.12 -1.20 -0.14
CA ALA A 191 -18.83 -0.22 -1.18
C ALA A 191 -18.98 1.24 -0.72
N ASP A 192 -19.89 1.51 0.23
CA ASP A 192 -20.12 2.84 0.79
C ASP A 192 -18.96 3.34 1.67
N ARG A 193 -18.06 2.44 2.08
CA ARG A 193 -16.86 2.78 2.84
C ARG A 193 -15.73 3.34 1.98
N LEU A 194 -15.85 3.22 0.65
CA LEU A 194 -14.87 3.77 -0.26
C LEU A 194 -14.90 5.31 -0.18
N PRO A 195 -13.79 5.97 0.19
CA PRO A 195 -13.77 7.43 0.29
C PRO A 195 -14.08 8.07 -1.07
N PRO A 196 -14.45 9.36 -1.13
CA PRO A 196 -14.60 10.09 -2.38
C PRO A 196 -13.38 9.93 -3.29
N ALA A 197 -13.56 10.14 -4.59
CA ALA A 197 -12.46 10.14 -5.55
C ALA A 197 -11.38 11.15 -5.12
N GLY A 198 -10.11 10.78 -5.32
CA GLY A 198 -8.98 11.65 -4.99
C GLY A 198 -8.87 12.86 -5.90
N CYS A 199 -8.10 13.85 -5.46
CA CYS A 199 -7.80 15.05 -6.25
C CYS A 199 -6.69 14.79 -7.29
N TRP A 200 -6.72 13.64 -7.95
CA TRP A 200 -5.75 13.32 -8.97
C TRP A 200 -5.82 14.29 -10.15
N THR A 201 -4.68 14.74 -10.66
CA THR A 201 -4.65 15.46 -11.94
C THR A 201 -4.92 14.51 -13.11
N PRO A 202 -5.40 14.98 -14.26
CA PRO A 202 -5.53 14.13 -15.45
C PRO A 202 -4.21 13.49 -15.85
N GLU A 203 -3.10 14.23 -15.73
CA GLU A 203 -1.75 13.78 -16.01
C GLU A 203 -1.34 12.63 -15.10
N ALA A 204 -1.59 12.75 -13.78
CA ALA A 204 -1.29 11.70 -12.81
C ALA A 204 -2.14 10.43 -13.03
N LEU A 205 -3.42 10.59 -13.42
CA LEU A 205 -4.25 9.44 -13.80
C LEU A 205 -3.67 8.70 -15.01
N LEU A 206 -3.22 9.43 -16.02
CA LEU A 206 -2.58 8.86 -17.21
C LEU A 206 -1.22 8.23 -16.86
N ALA A 207 -0.41 8.89 -16.04
CA ALA A 207 0.87 8.38 -15.55
C ALA A 207 0.69 7.04 -14.81
N GLY A 208 -0.26 6.94 -13.88
CA GLY A 208 -0.57 5.69 -13.18
C GLY A 208 -1.01 4.56 -14.10
N LEU A 209 -1.83 4.86 -15.14
CA LEU A 209 -2.23 3.88 -16.15
C LEU A 209 -1.05 3.44 -17.03
N GLN A 210 -0.10 4.34 -17.33
CA GLN A 210 1.12 4.00 -18.06
C GLN A 210 2.04 3.11 -17.23
N ILE A 211 2.18 3.36 -15.92
CA ILE A 211 2.91 2.47 -15.01
C ILE A 211 2.26 1.08 -15.02
N LEU A 212 0.94 0.97 -14.79
CA LEU A 212 0.23 -0.31 -14.86
C LEU A 212 0.38 -1.02 -16.20
N ARG A 213 0.58 -0.27 -17.29
CA ARG A 213 0.72 -0.81 -18.62
C ARG A 213 2.12 -1.33 -18.92
N HIS A 214 3.16 -0.71 -18.37
CA HIS A 214 4.55 -0.94 -18.79
C HIS A 214 5.42 -1.61 -17.74
N GLU A 215 5.11 -1.45 -16.44
CA GLU A 215 5.90 -2.08 -15.38
C GLU A 215 5.71 -3.60 -15.36
N ASP A 216 6.82 -4.31 -15.31
CA ASP A 216 6.91 -5.76 -15.24
C ASP A 216 8.02 -6.18 -14.25
N TYR A 217 7.61 -6.60 -13.07
CA TYR A 217 8.51 -7.04 -12.00
C TYR A 217 8.63 -8.57 -11.89
N LEU A 218 8.10 -9.34 -12.85
CA LEU A 218 8.11 -10.81 -12.78
C LEU A 218 9.51 -11.40 -12.64
N SER A 219 10.50 -10.81 -13.31
CA SER A 219 11.91 -11.23 -13.21
C SER A 219 12.58 -10.81 -11.90
N ASP A 220 12.02 -9.82 -11.22
CA ASP A 220 12.58 -9.24 -10.00
C ASP A 220 12.06 -9.88 -8.73
N LEU A 221 10.93 -10.61 -8.79
CA LEU A 221 10.28 -11.20 -7.62
C LEU A 221 11.20 -12.11 -6.81
N ALA A 222 12.05 -12.90 -7.48
CA ALA A 222 13.01 -13.80 -6.81
C ALA A 222 14.10 -13.06 -6.02
N ARG A 223 14.28 -11.75 -6.22
CA ARG A 223 15.25 -10.90 -5.51
C ARG A 223 14.62 -10.17 -4.31
N ILE A 224 13.32 -10.29 -4.12
CA ILE A 224 12.64 -9.70 -2.96
C ILE A 224 12.85 -10.63 -1.76
N GLU A 225 13.79 -10.27 -0.90
CA GLU A 225 14.22 -11.07 0.26
C GLU A 225 13.40 -10.78 1.52
N CYS A 226 12.64 -9.68 1.55
CA CYS A 226 11.78 -9.37 2.69
C CYS A 226 10.49 -10.22 2.67
N PRO A 227 9.87 -10.49 3.84
CA PRO A 227 8.61 -11.21 3.91
C PRO A 227 7.48 -10.43 3.25
N VAL A 228 6.56 -11.14 2.59
CA VAL A 228 5.43 -10.56 1.87
C VAL A 228 4.12 -11.19 2.32
N LEU A 229 3.19 -10.35 2.79
CA LEU A 229 1.81 -10.74 3.09
C LEU A 229 0.89 -10.21 2.00
N LEU A 230 0.20 -11.12 1.32
CA LEU A 230 -0.74 -10.82 0.24
C LEU A 230 -2.17 -10.97 0.74
N PHE A 231 -3.02 -9.99 0.50
CA PHE A 231 -4.48 -10.08 0.64
C PHE A 231 -5.11 -9.91 -0.73
N HIS A 232 -5.92 -10.87 -1.16
CA HIS A 232 -6.55 -10.82 -2.47
C HIS A 232 -8.00 -11.28 -2.42
N GLY A 233 -8.88 -10.50 -3.03
CA GLY A 233 -10.28 -10.87 -3.22
C GLY A 233 -10.41 -11.96 -4.29
N HIS A 234 -11.12 -13.04 -3.98
CA HIS A 234 -11.28 -14.16 -4.91
C HIS A 234 -12.08 -13.77 -6.16
N GLU A 235 -12.99 -12.78 -6.04
CA GLU A 235 -13.82 -12.28 -7.12
C GLU A 235 -13.31 -10.95 -7.72
N ASP A 236 -12.01 -10.64 -7.55
CA ASP A 236 -11.40 -9.43 -8.10
C ASP A 236 -11.46 -9.43 -9.63
N LYS A 237 -12.21 -8.45 -10.21
CA LYS A 237 -12.40 -8.29 -11.65
C LYS A 237 -11.41 -7.32 -12.30
N ILE A 238 -10.60 -6.63 -11.50
CA ILE A 238 -9.61 -5.65 -11.95
C ILE A 238 -8.23 -6.29 -11.99
N CYS A 239 -7.83 -6.89 -10.87
CA CYS A 239 -6.60 -7.67 -10.76
C CYS A 239 -7.00 -9.12 -10.44
N PRO A 240 -7.02 -10.03 -11.42
CA PRO A 240 -7.51 -11.39 -11.20
C PRO A 240 -6.79 -12.08 -10.04
N TYR A 241 -7.52 -12.90 -9.29
CA TYR A 241 -6.99 -13.66 -8.14
C TYR A 241 -5.74 -14.49 -8.47
N ASP A 242 -5.70 -15.07 -9.69
CA ASP A 242 -4.55 -15.86 -10.17
C ASP A 242 -3.25 -15.03 -10.21
N ALA A 243 -3.32 -13.70 -10.33
CA ALA A 243 -2.13 -12.84 -10.23
C ALA A 243 -1.56 -12.83 -8.79
N GLY A 244 -2.41 -12.91 -7.77
CA GLY A 244 -1.99 -13.07 -6.39
C GLY A 244 -1.38 -14.45 -6.12
N VAL A 245 -1.90 -15.50 -6.76
CA VAL A 245 -1.33 -16.86 -6.72
C VAL A 245 0.04 -16.87 -7.42
N GLU A 246 0.18 -16.21 -8.57
CA GLU A 246 1.48 -16.09 -9.24
C GLU A 246 2.53 -15.39 -8.36
N LEU A 247 2.13 -14.36 -7.62
CA LEU A 247 3.02 -13.71 -6.65
C LEU A 247 3.44 -14.66 -5.52
N LEU A 248 2.49 -15.44 -4.97
CA LEU A 248 2.78 -16.45 -3.95
C LEU A 248 3.81 -17.47 -4.44
N ASP A 249 3.66 -17.95 -5.68
CA ASP A 249 4.53 -18.98 -6.25
C ASP A 249 5.94 -18.48 -6.59
N ARG A 250 6.12 -17.17 -6.85
CA ARG A 250 7.38 -16.59 -7.32
C ARG A 250 8.16 -15.84 -6.24
N LEU A 251 7.52 -15.38 -5.18
CA LEU A 251 8.16 -14.67 -4.08
C LEU A 251 8.74 -15.66 -3.08
N PRO A 252 10.01 -15.51 -2.65
CA PRO A 252 10.65 -16.47 -1.75
C PRO A 252 9.97 -16.61 -0.39
N LEU A 253 9.45 -15.52 0.16
CA LEU A 253 8.90 -15.44 1.52
C LEU A 253 7.49 -14.84 1.50
N ALA A 254 6.57 -15.45 0.77
CA ALA A 254 5.21 -14.95 0.62
C ALA A 254 4.16 -15.80 1.35
N ARG A 255 3.12 -15.11 1.82
CA ARG A 255 1.88 -15.71 2.33
C ARG A 255 0.69 -15.04 1.67
N LEU A 256 -0.26 -15.82 1.18
CA LEU A 256 -1.50 -15.33 0.59
C LEU A 256 -2.69 -15.59 1.52
N VAL A 257 -3.45 -14.55 1.80
CA VAL A 257 -4.73 -14.59 2.50
C VAL A 257 -5.84 -14.29 1.52
N THR A 258 -6.59 -15.32 1.16
CA THR A 258 -7.75 -15.18 0.26
C THR A 258 -8.92 -14.57 1.01
N LEU A 259 -9.49 -13.50 0.47
CA LEU A 259 -10.74 -12.90 0.91
C LEU A 259 -11.86 -13.45 -0.01
N ASN A 260 -12.51 -14.51 0.48
CA ASN A 260 -13.59 -15.19 -0.28
C ASN A 260 -14.66 -14.20 -0.67
N ASP A 261 -15.53 -14.17 -1.42
CA ASP A 261 -16.59 -13.19 -1.76
C ASP A 261 -16.11 -11.74 -1.96
N GLY A 262 -14.79 -11.48 -1.93
CA GLY A 262 -14.21 -10.14 -2.00
C GLY A 262 -13.78 -9.73 -3.41
N GLY A 263 -13.98 -8.47 -3.76
CA GLY A 263 -13.54 -7.84 -5.00
C GLY A 263 -12.15 -7.20 -4.88
N HIS A 264 -11.92 -6.13 -5.65
CA HIS A 264 -10.63 -5.42 -5.72
C HIS A 264 -10.30 -4.60 -4.46
N ALA A 265 -11.32 -4.10 -3.76
CA ALA A 265 -11.18 -3.38 -2.50
C ALA A 265 -11.63 -4.24 -1.29
N ALA A 266 -11.39 -5.55 -1.34
CA ALA A 266 -11.87 -6.51 -0.35
C ALA A 266 -11.35 -6.28 1.07
N PHE A 267 -10.37 -5.40 1.28
CA PHE A 267 -9.93 -5.01 2.62
C PHE A 267 -10.95 -4.12 3.34
N LEU A 268 -11.81 -3.40 2.61
CA LEU A 268 -12.94 -2.66 3.18
C LEU A 268 -14.00 -3.66 3.66
N GLY A 269 -14.26 -3.65 4.97
CA GLY A 269 -15.15 -4.60 5.62
C GLY A 269 -14.46 -5.85 6.19
N ASN A 270 -13.19 -6.08 5.86
CA ASN A 270 -12.39 -7.19 6.38
C ASN A 270 -11.26 -6.76 7.32
N GLU A 271 -11.27 -5.52 7.80
CA GLU A 271 -10.16 -4.90 8.53
C GLU A 271 -9.78 -5.68 9.82
N VAL A 272 -10.76 -6.28 10.52
CA VAL A 272 -10.50 -7.10 11.72
C VAL A 272 -9.70 -8.35 11.37
N ARG A 273 -10.09 -9.04 10.28
CA ARG A 273 -9.39 -10.23 9.80
C ARG A 273 -7.98 -9.88 9.33
N ILE A 274 -7.85 -8.77 8.60
CA ILE A 274 -6.58 -8.29 8.07
C ILE A 274 -5.63 -7.95 9.21
N GLU A 275 -6.06 -7.18 10.21
CA GLU A 275 -5.27 -6.89 11.39
C GLU A 275 -4.73 -8.16 12.06
N LYS A 276 -5.61 -9.14 12.31
CA LYS A 276 -5.24 -10.41 12.94
C LYS A 276 -4.18 -11.17 12.13
N GLU A 277 -4.37 -11.30 10.81
CA GLU A 277 -3.44 -11.99 9.93
C GLU A 277 -2.11 -11.25 9.82
N TRP A 278 -2.14 -9.89 9.72
CA TRP A 278 -0.97 -9.04 9.69
C TRP A 278 -0.11 -9.22 10.96
N ARG A 279 -0.73 -9.08 12.15
CA ARG A 279 -0.02 -9.23 13.42
C ARG A 279 0.57 -10.61 13.59
N ARG A 280 -0.17 -11.67 13.23
CA ARG A 280 0.31 -13.04 13.27
C ARG A 280 1.51 -13.24 12.36
N TRP A 281 1.38 -12.87 11.08
CA TRP A 281 2.44 -13.00 10.09
C TRP A 281 3.72 -12.27 10.51
N TRP A 282 3.59 -11.02 10.97
CA TRP A 282 4.76 -10.22 11.38
C TRP A 282 5.42 -10.74 12.65
N HIS A 283 4.65 -11.28 13.58
CA HIS A 283 5.16 -11.92 14.80
C HIS A 283 5.92 -13.20 14.48
N GLU A 284 5.35 -14.11 13.66
CA GLU A 284 5.97 -15.36 13.22
C GLU A 284 7.32 -15.08 12.54
N TYR A 285 7.36 -14.14 11.59
CA TYR A 285 8.58 -13.76 10.91
C TYR A 285 9.68 -13.24 11.86
N LYS A 286 9.34 -12.40 12.84
CA LYS A 286 10.31 -11.90 13.82
C LYS A 286 10.89 -13.02 14.71
N GLN A 287 10.12 -14.07 14.99
CA GLN A 287 10.61 -15.22 15.75
C GLN A 287 11.58 -16.10 14.95
N GLU A 288 11.45 -16.17 13.64
CA GLU A 288 12.36 -16.94 12.78
C GLU A 288 13.73 -16.26 12.60
N LEU A 289 13.81 -14.95 12.86
CA LEU A 289 15.07 -14.18 12.76
C LEU A 289 15.85 -14.08 14.08
N GLY A 290 15.25 -14.39 15.23
CA GLY A 290 15.87 -14.29 16.56
C GLY A 290 16.28 -15.59 17.13
#